data_8a00dc52359b7d3c625c2f1f7e715c94
#
_entry.id   8a00dc52359b7d3c625c2f1f7e715c94
#
_cell.length_a   1.000
_cell.length_b   1.000
_cell.length_c   1.000
_cell.angle_alpha   90.00
_cell.angle_beta   90.00
_cell.angle_gamma   90.00
#
_symmetry.space_group_name_H-M   'P 1'
#
loop_
_entity.id
_entity.type
_entity.pdbx_description
1 polymer ?
#
loop_
_entity_poly.entity_id
_entity_poly.type
_entity_poly.pdbx_seq_one_letter_code
_entity_poly.pdbx_strand_id
1 'polypeptide(L)'
;MSVSPPSREPSIRVVMMPKDTNAHGTIFGGVILSYIDQAAAVEAKRNGGGFIVTVAMREVVFHGPVNVGDLVSFYTRLVRIGKTSITVAVEVRAQSQDADRRVTEAEVTFVNLDENKRPKHIER
;
A
#
# COMPACT_ATOMS: atom_id res chain seq x y z
N MET A 1 21.47 0.25 1.33
CA MET A 1 21.47 0.89 0.02
C MET A 1 20.34 1.92 -0.03
N SER A 2 20.68 3.10 -0.44
CA SER A 2 19.68 4.16 -0.54
C SER A 2 18.91 3.97 -1.86
N VAL A 3 17.61 4.09 -1.78
CA VAL A 3 16.72 3.95 -2.93
C VAL A 3 16.11 5.32 -3.21
N SER A 4 16.28 5.79 -4.45
CA SER A 4 15.68 7.06 -4.83
C SER A 4 14.17 6.95 -4.80
N PRO A 5 13.47 8.01 -4.41
CA PRO A 5 12.02 8.01 -4.48
C PRO A 5 11.55 7.75 -5.91
N PRO A 6 10.44 7.04 -6.07
CA PRO A 6 9.84 6.90 -7.39
C PRO A 6 9.51 8.27 -7.99
N SER A 7 9.64 8.39 -9.31
CA SER A 7 9.37 9.65 -10.00
C SER A 7 7.88 9.93 -10.18
N ARG A 8 7.04 8.90 -10.02
CA ARG A 8 5.60 9.04 -10.20
C ARG A 8 4.91 9.43 -8.91
N GLU A 9 3.65 9.87 -9.04
CA GLU A 9 2.85 10.23 -7.89
C GLU A 9 2.50 8.99 -7.05
N PRO A 10 2.46 9.13 -5.73
CA PRO A 10 1.98 8.05 -4.88
C PRO A 10 0.47 7.88 -5.05
N SER A 11 -0.02 6.66 -4.76
CA SER A 11 -1.45 6.41 -4.76
C SER A 11 -2.14 7.02 -3.55
N ILE A 12 -1.43 7.11 -2.43
CA ILE A 12 -1.89 7.80 -1.21
C ILE A 12 -0.71 8.55 -0.60
N ARG A 13 -1.00 9.72 -0.07
CA ARG A 13 -0.03 10.50 0.72
C ARG A 13 -0.76 11.07 1.92
N VAL A 14 -0.21 10.89 3.12
CA VAL A 14 -0.90 11.26 4.34
C VAL A 14 0.10 11.65 5.42
N VAL A 15 -0.29 12.60 6.28
CA VAL A 15 0.50 12.98 7.45
C VAL A 15 0.07 12.09 8.61
N MET A 16 1.04 11.53 9.32
CA MET A 16 0.77 10.67 10.47
C MET A 16 0.44 11.51 11.70
N MET A 17 -0.63 11.14 12.38
CA MET A 17 -1.20 11.90 13.47
C MET A 17 -0.99 11.18 14.81
N PRO A 18 -1.10 11.92 15.94
CA PRO A 18 -0.92 11.29 17.27
C PRO A 18 -1.87 10.11 17.52
N LYS A 19 -3.09 10.14 16.98
CA LYS A 19 -4.04 9.04 17.14
C LYS A 19 -3.56 7.72 16.54
N ASP A 20 -2.56 7.78 15.68
CA ASP A 20 -2.03 6.61 14.97
C ASP A 20 -0.86 5.94 15.70
N THR A 21 -0.52 6.42 16.90
CA THR A 21 0.66 5.93 17.62
C THR A 21 0.38 4.66 18.41
N ASN A 22 1.46 3.92 18.63
CA ASN A 22 1.47 2.76 19.53
C ASN A 22 1.98 3.17 20.92
N ALA A 23 2.15 2.18 21.80
CA ALA A 23 2.63 2.43 23.16
C ALA A 23 4.07 2.96 23.23
N HIS A 24 4.83 2.84 22.14
CA HIS A 24 6.23 3.27 22.09
C HIS A 24 6.42 4.65 21.49
N GLY A 25 5.33 5.31 21.07
CA GLY A 25 5.42 6.64 20.50
C GLY A 25 5.68 6.69 19.00
N THR A 26 5.76 5.55 18.34
CA THR A 26 5.85 5.47 16.87
C THR A 26 4.50 5.11 16.29
N ILE A 27 4.39 5.20 14.96
CA ILE A 27 3.12 4.90 14.30
C ILE A 27 2.89 3.39 14.35
N PHE A 28 1.68 3.02 14.71
CA PHE A 28 1.28 1.63 14.81
C PHE A 28 1.37 0.94 13.44
N GLY A 29 2.03 -0.23 13.41
CA GLY A 29 2.23 -0.96 12.14
C GLY A 29 0.93 -1.26 11.41
N GLY A 30 -0.14 -1.56 12.16
CA GLY A 30 -1.45 -1.79 11.55
C GLY A 30 -2.01 -0.61 10.79
N VAL A 31 -1.67 0.62 11.20
CA VAL A 31 -2.07 1.82 10.47
C VAL A 31 -1.40 1.84 9.10
N ILE A 32 -0.10 1.54 9.06
CA ILE A 32 0.64 1.48 7.80
C ILE A 32 0.07 0.38 6.90
N LEU A 33 -0.23 -0.79 7.46
CA LEU A 33 -0.80 -1.90 6.67
C LEU A 33 -2.18 -1.54 6.12
N SER A 34 -2.99 -0.81 6.88
CA SER A 34 -4.31 -0.36 6.42
C SER A 34 -4.18 0.55 5.20
N TYR A 35 -3.25 1.50 5.23
CA TYR A 35 -3.01 2.37 4.08
C TYR A 35 -2.39 1.64 2.91
N ILE A 36 -1.55 0.64 3.16
CA ILE A 36 -1.01 -0.21 2.10
C ILE A 36 -2.14 -0.87 1.34
N ASP A 37 -3.10 -1.44 2.08
CA ASP A 37 -4.26 -2.11 1.47
C ASP A 37 -5.07 -1.13 0.61
N GLN A 38 -5.33 0.06 1.14
CA GLN A 38 -6.08 1.09 0.41
C GLN A 38 -5.33 1.57 -0.84
N ALA A 39 -4.04 1.81 -0.72
CA ALA A 39 -3.23 2.27 -1.84
C ALA A 39 -3.17 1.22 -2.94
N ALA A 40 -3.00 -0.04 -2.54
CA ALA A 40 -2.99 -1.15 -3.51
C ALA A 40 -4.34 -1.25 -4.23
N ALA A 41 -5.44 -1.02 -3.52
CA ALA A 41 -6.77 -1.02 -4.14
C ALA A 41 -6.91 0.08 -5.18
N VAL A 42 -6.35 1.26 -4.93
CA VAL A 42 -6.35 2.35 -5.91
C VAL A 42 -5.65 1.90 -7.20
N GLU A 43 -4.49 1.27 -7.07
CA GLU A 43 -3.75 0.78 -8.24
C GLU A 43 -4.52 -0.33 -8.95
N ALA A 44 -5.11 -1.27 -8.21
CA ALA A 44 -5.87 -2.36 -8.78
C ALA A 44 -7.05 -1.86 -9.61
N LYS A 45 -7.73 -0.82 -9.11
CA LYS A 45 -8.87 -0.23 -9.84
C LYS A 45 -8.44 0.45 -11.12
N ARG A 46 -7.25 1.03 -11.17
CA ARG A 46 -6.71 1.60 -12.41
C ARG A 46 -6.44 0.53 -13.46
N ASN A 47 -6.28 -0.70 -13.05
CA ASN A 47 -5.90 -1.83 -13.91
C ASN A 47 -7.03 -2.82 -14.11
N GLY A 48 -8.27 -2.37 -14.07
CA GLY A 48 -9.42 -3.18 -14.39
C GLY A 48 -10.13 -3.81 -13.22
N GLY A 49 -9.68 -3.54 -12.01
CA GLY A 49 -10.37 -4.02 -10.82
C GLY A 49 -11.73 -3.33 -10.67
N GLY A 50 -12.78 -4.15 -10.56
CA GLY A 50 -14.12 -3.66 -10.30
C GLY A 50 -14.44 -3.75 -8.82
N PHE A 51 -15.23 -4.76 -8.46
CA PHE A 51 -15.51 -5.05 -7.07
C PHE A 51 -14.44 -6.02 -6.57
N ILE A 52 -13.46 -5.52 -5.84
CA ILE A 52 -12.30 -6.30 -5.43
C ILE A 52 -12.26 -6.49 -3.92
N VAL A 53 -11.75 -7.64 -3.49
CA VAL A 53 -11.50 -7.93 -2.09
C VAL A 53 -10.06 -8.37 -1.89
N THR A 54 -9.47 -7.98 -0.79
CA THR A 54 -8.12 -8.39 -0.43
C THR A 54 -8.12 -9.83 0.03
N VAL A 55 -7.29 -10.67 -0.58
CA VAL A 55 -7.19 -12.08 -0.19
C VAL A 55 -5.84 -12.41 0.42
N ALA A 56 -4.82 -11.60 0.18
CA ALA A 56 -3.50 -11.86 0.76
C ALA A 56 -2.68 -10.58 0.81
N MET A 57 -1.90 -10.45 1.85
CA MET A 57 -0.85 -9.46 1.95
C MET A 57 0.39 -10.24 2.36
N ARG A 58 1.44 -10.16 1.55
CA ARG A 58 2.62 -10.97 1.74
C ARG A 58 3.88 -10.15 1.60
N GLU A 59 4.98 -10.74 2.06
CA GLU A 59 6.32 -10.14 1.96
C GLU A 59 6.35 -8.74 2.58
N VAL A 60 5.64 -8.61 3.72
CA VAL A 60 5.62 -7.36 4.47
C VAL A 60 6.94 -7.23 5.21
N VAL A 61 7.66 -6.14 4.94
CA VAL A 61 8.92 -5.86 5.61
C VAL A 61 8.88 -4.43 6.14
N PHE A 62 9.10 -4.29 7.43
CA PHE A 62 9.24 -2.99 8.07
C PHE A 62 10.72 -2.69 8.23
N HIS A 63 11.21 -1.70 7.50
CA HIS A 63 12.63 -1.34 7.50
C HIS A 63 12.99 -0.33 8.58
N GLY A 64 12.02 0.41 9.06
CA GLY A 64 12.25 1.40 10.10
C GLY A 64 10.94 2.01 10.60
N PRO A 65 11.02 2.79 11.69
CA PRO A 65 9.83 3.38 12.30
C PRO A 65 9.31 4.56 11.51
N VAL A 66 8.02 4.81 11.67
CA VAL A 66 7.34 6.01 11.18
C VAL A 66 6.92 6.79 12.40
N ASN A 67 7.11 8.09 12.37
CA ASN A 67 6.86 8.96 13.51
C ASN A 67 5.69 9.91 13.25
N VAL A 68 5.11 10.42 14.34
CA VAL A 68 4.08 11.45 14.25
C VAL A 68 4.64 12.65 13.49
N GLY A 69 3.86 13.16 12.56
CA GLY A 69 4.26 14.31 11.75
C GLY A 69 4.96 13.92 10.45
N ASP A 70 5.38 12.67 10.29
CA ASP A 70 5.97 12.24 9.03
C ASP A 70 4.94 12.31 7.91
N LEU A 71 5.37 12.77 6.76
CA LEU A 71 4.58 12.70 5.53
C LEU A 71 4.86 11.34 4.89
N VAL A 72 3.84 10.50 4.82
CA VAL A 72 4.00 9.13 4.35
C VAL A 72 3.34 8.96 3.00
N SER A 73 4.10 8.43 2.05
CA SER A 73 3.65 8.24 0.68
C SER A 73 3.67 6.76 0.34
N PHE A 74 2.60 6.31 -0.30
CA PHE A 74 2.40 4.90 -0.64
C PHE A 74 2.44 4.80 -2.16
N TYR A 75 3.55 4.33 -2.68
CA TYR A 75 3.77 4.15 -4.12
C TYR A 75 3.39 2.74 -4.51
N THR A 76 2.65 2.63 -5.58
CA THR A 76 2.10 1.35 -6.01
C THR A 76 2.57 1.00 -7.41
N ARG A 77 2.66 -0.30 -7.66
CA ARG A 77 3.09 -0.82 -8.95
C ARG A 77 2.36 -2.13 -9.21
N LEU A 78 1.79 -2.25 -10.40
CA LEU A 78 1.17 -3.51 -10.78
C LEU A 78 2.24 -4.58 -10.93
N VAL A 79 2.05 -5.73 -10.27
CA VAL A 79 2.95 -6.88 -10.38
C VAL A 79 2.42 -7.86 -11.38
N ARG A 80 1.12 -8.20 -11.28
CA ARG A 80 0.54 -9.23 -12.13
C ARG A 80 -0.97 -9.11 -12.16
N ILE A 81 -1.55 -9.42 -13.32
CA ILE A 81 -2.99 -9.62 -13.46
C ILE A 81 -3.18 -11.07 -13.85
N GLY A 82 -3.91 -11.84 -13.01
CA GLY A 82 -4.35 -13.18 -13.33
C GLY A 82 -5.73 -13.14 -13.97
N LYS A 83 -6.39 -14.29 -14.04
CA LYS A 83 -7.75 -14.35 -14.62
C LYS A 83 -8.73 -13.54 -13.77
N THR A 84 -8.68 -13.72 -12.46
CA THR A 84 -9.60 -13.07 -11.52
C THR A 84 -8.87 -12.30 -10.44
N SER A 85 -7.53 -12.28 -10.45
CA SER A 85 -6.74 -11.67 -9.39
C SER A 85 -5.85 -10.56 -9.91
N ILE A 86 -5.52 -9.62 -9.03
CA ILE A 86 -4.57 -8.54 -9.29
C ILE A 86 -3.61 -8.48 -8.11
N THR A 87 -2.31 -8.47 -8.41
CA THR A 87 -1.28 -8.31 -7.38
C THR A 87 -0.56 -6.98 -7.59
N VAL A 88 -0.45 -6.23 -6.51
CA VAL A 88 0.13 -4.89 -6.49
C VAL A 88 1.25 -4.86 -5.46
N ALA A 89 2.39 -4.30 -5.83
CA ALA A 89 3.48 -4.03 -4.90
C ALA A 89 3.33 -2.61 -4.37
N VAL A 90 3.58 -2.44 -3.09
CA VAL A 90 3.50 -1.14 -2.44
C VAL A 90 4.83 -0.85 -1.76
N GLU A 91 5.38 0.32 -2.04
CA GLU A 91 6.55 0.84 -1.35
C GLU A 91 6.12 2.04 -0.53
N VAL A 92 6.41 2.03 0.76
CA VAL A 92 6.03 3.10 1.68
C VAL A 92 7.26 3.91 2.02
N ARG A 93 7.17 5.21 1.84
CA ARG A 93 8.27 6.13 2.16
C ARG A 93 7.76 7.15 3.16
N ALA A 94 8.60 7.43 4.16
CA ALA A 94 8.30 8.44 5.16
C ALA A 94 9.27 9.61 5.00
N GLN A 95 8.73 10.81 4.99
CA GLN A 95 9.51 12.03 4.85
C GLN A 95 9.37 12.86 6.12
N SER A 96 10.50 13.08 6.78
CA SER A 96 10.61 14.03 7.88
C SER A 96 11.49 15.18 7.41
N GLN A 97 11.80 16.12 8.30
CA GLN A 97 12.47 17.37 7.92
C GLN A 97 13.66 17.20 6.96
N ASP A 98 14.52 16.24 7.23
CA ASP A 98 15.77 16.10 6.49
C ASP A 98 15.95 14.76 5.81
N ALA A 99 14.96 13.88 5.88
CA ALA A 99 15.12 12.51 5.39
C ALA A 99 13.89 12.05 4.65
N ASP A 100 14.12 11.40 3.53
CA ASP A 100 13.12 10.64 2.80
C ASP A 100 13.64 9.22 2.76
N ARG A 101 12.90 8.30 3.37
CA ARG A 101 13.39 6.94 3.53
C ARG A 101 12.29 5.92 3.26
N ARG A 102 12.67 4.78 2.73
CA ARG A 102 11.76 3.67 2.57
C ARG A 102 11.58 3.01 3.93
N VAL A 103 10.34 2.88 4.38
CA VAL A 103 10.04 2.37 5.71
C VAL A 103 9.34 1.02 5.69
N THR A 104 8.59 0.72 4.64
CA THR A 104 7.84 -0.53 4.55
C THR A 104 7.64 -0.91 3.11
N GLU A 105 7.48 -2.20 2.86
CA GLU A 105 7.08 -2.70 1.55
C GLU A 105 6.22 -3.94 1.74
N ALA A 106 5.36 -4.21 0.77
CA ALA A 106 4.46 -5.35 0.80
C ALA A 106 3.90 -5.63 -0.58
N GLU A 107 3.36 -6.83 -0.76
CA GLU A 107 2.55 -7.17 -1.93
C GLU A 107 1.13 -7.49 -1.47
N VAL A 108 0.16 -6.98 -2.20
CA VAL A 108 -1.25 -7.20 -1.89
C VAL A 108 -1.91 -7.85 -3.10
N THR A 109 -2.64 -8.92 -2.86
CA THR A 109 -3.40 -9.61 -3.91
C THR A 109 -4.88 -9.45 -3.65
N PHE A 110 -5.59 -9.07 -4.71
CA PHE A 110 -7.05 -8.92 -4.71
C PHE A 110 -7.67 -9.92 -5.63
N VAL A 111 -8.91 -10.30 -5.34
CA VAL A 111 -9.75 -11.06 -6.25
C VAL A 111 -10.89 -10.18 -6.69
N ASN A 112 -11.13 -10.17 -8.00
CA ASN A 112 -12.23 -9.43 -8.61
C ASN A 112 -13.50 -10.27 -8.51
N LEU A 113 -14.59 -9.67 -8.04
CA LEU A 113 -15.85 -10.37 -7.81
C LEU A 113 -16.95 -9.81 -8.69
N ASP A 114 -17.93 -10.65 -8.98
CA ASP A 114 -19.18 -10.22 -9.61
C ASP A 114 -20.19 -9.79 -8.54
N GLU A 115 -21.38 -9.42 -8.97
CA GLU A 115 -22.44 -8.95 -8.06
C GLU A 115 -22.92 -10.04 -7.11
N ASN A 116 -22.65 -11.29 -7.40
CA ASN A 116 -22.98 -12.42 -6.52
C ASN A 116 -21.79 -12.80 -5.63
N LYS A 117 -20.73 -11.96 -5.63
CA LYS A 117 -19.51 -12.16 -4.84
C LYS A 117 -18.74 -13.40 -5.23
N ARG A 118 -18.79 -13.77 -6.51
CA ARG A 118 -17.99 -14.87 -7.07
C ARG A 118 -16.86 -14.31 -7.91
N PRO A 119 -15.75 -15.03 -8.01
CA PRO A 119 -14.62 -14.56 -8.83
C PRO A 119 -15.07 -14.26 -10.26
N LYS A 120 -14.66 -13.11 -10.75
CA LYS A 120 -15.00 -12.63 -12.08
C LYS A 120 -13.73 -12.30 -12.83
N HIS A 121 -13.69 -12.67 -14.11
CA HIS A 121 -12.55 -12.34 -14.95
C HIS A 121 -12.34 -10.83 -15.03
N ILE A 122 -11.09 -10.43 -15.01
CA ILE A 122 -10.70 -9.04 -15.10
C ILE A 122 -10.66 -8.66 -16.55
N GLU A 123 -11.35 -7.59 -16.90
CA GLU A 123 -11.34 -7.03 -18.25
C GLU A 123 -10.22 -6.01 -18.38
N ARG A 124 -9.47 -6.14 -19.46
CA ARG A 124 -8.28 -5.30 -19.67
C ARG A 124 -8.48 -4.38 -20.86
#